data_e339dd5381252f2775abe1641bd64891
#
_entry.id   e339dd5381252f2775abe1641bd64891
#
_cell.length_a   1.000
_cell.length_b   1.000
_cell.length_c   1.000
_cell.angle_alpha   90.00
_cell.angle_beta   90.00
_cell.angle_gamma   90.00
#
_symmetry.space_group_name_H-M   'P 1'
#
loop_
_entity.id
_entity.type
_entity.pdbx_description
1 polymer ?
#
loop_
_entity_poly.entity_id
_entity_poly.type
_entity_poly.pdbx_seq_one_letter_code
_entity_poly.pdbx_strand_id
1 'polypeptide(L)'
;IPGFEGCKLTIIASPKHGASFVQYVGSVEAGGKTLVPFVEAPGVETFLFVMDGDGELQVRVGDITEKLKAGGYAFAPPDTGIEFENTSSESVRVLLYKQRYVPLGNLKPWIVFGDTNKIEENIYDEMDNVFLRDLLPNDLEFDMNMHTLKFMPDGCHPFVETHVQEHGAYLLGGQGLYLLGEEWLSVQKED
;
A
#
# COMPACT_ATOMS: atom_id res chain seq x y z
N ILE A 1 -2.38 0.25 18.87
CA ILE A 1 -3.27 1.25 18.26
C ILE A 1 -4.70 0.82 18.58
N PRO A 2 -5.61 1.73 19.03
CA PRO A 2 -7.02 1.40 19.25
C PRO A 2 -7.64 0.83 17.97
N GLY A 3 -8.58 -0.11 18.11
CA GLY A 3 -9.25 -0.76 16.98
C GLY A 3 -8.56 -2.00 16.43
N PHE A 4 -7.42 -2.42 17.01
CA PHE A 4 -6.69 -3.63 16.62
C PHE A 4 -6.39 -4.51 17.85
N GLU A 5 -6.42 -5.81 17.65
CA GLU A 5 -6.01 -6.84 18.61
C GLU A 5 -4.94 -7.71 17.96
N GLY A 6 -3.89 -8.10 18.71
CA GLY A 6 -2.81 -8.93 18.17
C GLY A 6 -2.02 -8.31 17.02
N CYS A 7 -2.03 -6.98 16.89
CA CYS A 7 -1.33 -6.26 15.83
C CYS A 7 -0.29 -5.31 16.42
N LYS A 8 0.90 -5.29 15.81
CA LYS A 8 1.98 -4.33 16.09
C LYS A 8 2.11 -3.41 14.89
N LEU A 9 1.59 -2.19 14.99
CA LEU A 9 1.58 -1.22 13.88
C LEU A 9 2.34 0.04 14.27
N THR A 10 3.15 0.54 13.36
CA THR A 10 3.89 1.81 13.48
C THR A 10 3.46 2.75 12.37
N ILE A 11 3.23 4.01 12.70
CA ILE A 11 2.98 5.07 11.72
C ILE A 11 4.34 5.57 11.23
N ILE A 12 4.59 5.45 9.92
CA ILE A 12 5.84 5.88 9.29
C ILE A 12 5.68 7.17 8.48
N ALA A 13 4.48 7.51 8.05
CA ALA A 13 4.15 8.83 7.48
C ALA A 13 2.76 9.28 7.95
N SER A 14 2.59 10.60 8.13
CA SER A 14 1.31 11.17 8.56
C SER A 14 1.30 12.70 8.34
N PRO A 15 0.15 13.37 8.49
CA PRO A 15 0.07 14.83 8.45
C PRO A 15 1.00 15.56 9.44
N LYS A 16 1.39 14.92 10.54
CA LYS A 16 2.41 15.47 11.46
C LYS A 16 3.80 15.52 10.83
N HIS A 17 4.05 14.74 9.80
CA HIS A 17 5.29 14.71 9.03
C HIS A 17 5.18 15.45 7.69
N GLY A 18 4.04 16.11 7.44
CA GLY A 18 3.79 16.87 6.22
C GLY A 18 3.09 16.12 5.10
N ALA A 19 2.78 14.82 5.27
CA ALA A 19 2.08 14.04 4.26
C ALA A 19 0.55 14.26 4.31
N SER A 20 -0.14 14.21 3.18
CA SER A 20 -1.62 14.24 3.13
C SER A 20 -2.27 12.90 3.47
N PHE A 21 -1.48 11.84 3.55
CA PHE A 21 -1.89 10.47 3.87
C PHE A 21 -1.29 9.98 5.19
N VAL A 22 -1.75 8.81 5.64
CA VAL A 22 -1.11 8.09 6.75
C VAL A 22 -0.69 6.71 6.25
N GLN A 23 0.59 6.39 6.46
CA GLN A 23 1.19 5.11 6.14
C GLN A 23 1.58 4.39 7.42
N TYR A 24 1.20 3.12 7.50
CA TYR A 24 1.56 2.22 8.59
C TYR A 24 2.33 1.03 8.07
N VAL A 25 3.26 0.56 8.88
CA VAL A 25 3.92 -0.72 8.71
C VAL A 25 3.76 -1.56 9.98
N GLY A 26 3.62 -2.85 9.86
CA GLY A 26 3.58 -3.71 11.03
C GLY A 26 3.29 -5.16 10.76
N SER A 27 3.03 -5.89 11.86
CA SER A 27 2.69 -7.32 11.84
C SER A 27 1.32 -7.57 12.47
N VAL A 28 0.65 -8.56 11.92
CA VAL A 28 -0.58 -9.16 12.45
C VAL A 28 -0.22 -10.56 12.93
N GLU A 29 -0.17 -10.74 14.24
CA GLU A 29 0.16 -12.03 14.86
C GLU A 29 -0.96 -13.06 14.61
N ALA A 30 -0.70 -14.33 14.89
CA ALA A 30 -1.74 -15.39 14.79
C ALA A 30 -3.00 -14.99 15.60
N GLY A 31 -4.16 -15.00 14.97
CA GLY A 31 -5.44 -14.55 15.56
C GLY A 31 -5.57 -13.02 15.69
N GLY A 32 -4.56 -12.26 15.24
CA GLY A 32 -4.62 -10.80 15.22
C GLY A 32 -5.65 -10.28 14.22
N LYS A 33 -6.35 -9.20 14.59
CA LYS A 33 -7.49 -8.71 13.79
C LYS A 33 -7.82 -7.25 14.04
N THR A 34 -8.64 -6.70 13.19
CA THR A 34 -9.38 -5.47 13.43
C THR A 34 -10.56 -5.73 14.37
N LEU A 35 -10.78 -4.86 15.34
CA LEU A 35 -11.96 -4.89 16.24
C LEU A 35 -13.13 -4.06 15.68
N VAL A 36 -12.81 -3.14 14.80
CA VAL A 36 -13.73 -2.32 14.01
C VAL A 36 -13.10 -2.14 12.64
N PRO A 37 -13.85 -1.86 11.57
CA PRO A 37 -13.27 -1.63 10.26
C PRO A 37 -12.17 -0.58 10.31
N PHE A 38 -11.04 -0.84 9.66
CA PHE A 38 -9.95 0.11 9.56
C PHE A 38 -10.42 1.32 8.76
N VAL A 39 -10.62 2.40 9.47
CA VAL A 39 -11.04 3.72 8.97
C VAL A 39 -12.31 3.70 8.11
N GLU A 40 -13.40 3.13 8.61
CA GLU A 40 -14.74 3.45 8.14
C GLU A 40 -15.11 4.87 8.59
N ALA A 41 -14.64 5.87 7.85
CA ALA A 41 -14.85 7.29 8.14
C ALA A 41 -15.27 8.03 6.87
N PRO A 42 -16.16 9.02 6.98
CA PRO A 42 -16.65 9.76 5.82
C PRO A 42 -15.51 10.35 4.99
N GLY A 43 -15.51 10.04 3.69
CA GLY A 43 -14.56 10.56 2.73
C GLY A 43 -13.12 10.07 2.90
N VAL A 44 -12.88 8.99 3.63
CA VAL A 44 -11.55 8.38 3.77
C VAL A 44 -11.54 7.04 3.06
N GLU A 45 -10.57 6.85 2.18
CA GLU A 45 -10.26 5.60 1.50
C GLU A 45 -9.05 4.91 2.15
N THR A 46 -8.94 3.61 1.99
CA THR A 46 -7.91 2.81 2.63
C THR A 46 -7.34 1.75 1.70
N PHE A 47 -6.07 1.42 1.92
CA PHE A 47 -5.38 0.36 1.19
C PHE A 47 -4.61 -0.54 2.17
N LEU A 48 -4.64 -1.84 1.91
CA LEU A 48 -3.90 -2.87 2.62
C LEU A 48 -3.04 -3.65 1.64
N PHE A 49 -1.79 -3.87 1.98
CA PHE A 49 -0.88 -4.73 1.24
C PHE A 49 -0.22 -5.75 2.18
N VAL A 50 -0.24 -7.01 1.82
CA VAL A 50 0.48 -8.08 2.52
C VAL A 50 1.89 -8.18 1.94
N MET A 51 2.90 -7.79 2.74
CA MET A 51 4.28 -7.69 2.26
C MET A 51 4.99 -9.02 2.15
N ASP A 52 5.03 -9.75 3.24
CA ASP A 52 5.74 -11.02 3.34
C ASP A 52 5.16 -11.91 4.45
N GLY A 53 5.67 -13.13 4.56
CA GLY A 53 5.25 -14.16 5.51
C GLY A 53 4.55 -15.33 4.83
N ASP A 54 4.56 -16.47 5.50
CA ASP A 54 3.88 -17.69 5.04
C ASP A 54 2.42 -17.74 5.50
N GLY A 55 2.00 -16.74 6.26
CA GLY A 55 0.65 -16.61 6.79
C GLY A 55 -0.40 -16.19 5.75
N GLU A 56 -1.65 -16.23 6.17
CA GLU A 56 -2.82 -15.85 5.38
C GLU A 56 -3.69 -14.88 6.17
N LEU A 57 -4.01 -13.78 5.56
CA LEU A 57 -4.90 -12.77 6.12
C LEU A 57 -6.27 -12.88 5.45
N GLN A 58 -7.31 -13.17 6.21
CA GLN A 58 -8.68 -13.02 5.73
C GLN A 58 -9.03 -11.53 5.78
N VAL A 59 -9.41 -10.97 4.65
CA VAL A 59 -9.70 -9.53 4.50
C VAL A 59 -11.11 -9.35 3.98
N ARG A 60 -11.88 -8.48 4.62
CA ARG A 60 -13.24 -8.11 4.22
C ARG A 60 -13.33 -6.61 3.92
N VAL A 61 -13.94 -6.29 2.78
CA VAL A 61 -14.29 -4.92 2.38
C VAL A 61 -15.74 -4.93 1.88
N GLY A 62 -16.62 -4.23 2.58
CA GLY A 62 -18.05 -4.34 2.32
C GLY A 62 -18.53 -5.78 2.43
N ASP A 63 -19.19 -6.28 1.38
CA ASP A 63 -19.70 -7.66 1.32
C ASP A 63 -18.71 -8.67 0.72
N ILE A 64 -17.51 -8.24 0.31
CA ILE A 64 -16.50 -9.08 -0.31
C ILE A 64 -15.49 -9.53 0.75
N THR A 65 -15.21 -10.82 0.78
CA THR A 65 -14.18 -11.41 1.66
C THR A 65 -13.24 -12.27 0.83
N GLU A 66 -11.95 -11.98 0.95
CA GLU A 66 -10.87 -12.70 0.27
C GLU A 66 -9.77 -13.11 1.26
N LYS A 67 -9.00 -14.11 0.88
CA LYS A 67 -7.83 -14.58 1.60
C LYS A 67 -6.58 -14.10 0.89
N LEU A 68 -5.80 -13.25 1.56
CA LEU A 68 -4.61 -12.65 1.04
C LEU A 68 -3.35 -13.27 1.64
N LYS A 69 -2.40 -13.59 0.79
CA LYS A 69 -1.03 -14.00 1.12
C LYS A 69 -0.05 -12.92 0.67
N ALA A 70 1.23 -13.13 0.89
CA ALA A 70 2.29 -12.22 0.44
C ALA A 70 2.11 -11.82 -1.03
N GLY A 71 2.07 -10.52 -1.29
CA GLY A 71 1.73 -9.89 -2.57
C GLY A 71 0.25 -9.56 -2.74
N GLY A 72 -0.64 -10.09 -1.88
CA GLY A 72 -2.06 -9.76 -1.91
C GLY A 72 -2.36 -8.37 -1.39
N TYR A 73 -3.40 -7.73 -1.94
CA TYR A 73 -3.82 -6.39 -1.51
C TYR A 73 -5.33 -6.19 -1.62
N ALA A 74 -5.80 -5.18 -0.90
CA ALA A 74 -7.19 -4.73 -0.95
C ALA A 74 -7.26 -3.21 -0.88
N PHE A 75 -8.18 -2.62 -1.64
CA PHE A 75 -8.56 -1.22 -1.57
C PHE A 75 -10.02 -1.10 -1.16
N ALA A 76 -10.28 -0.24 -0.20
CA ALA A 76 -11.62 0.14 0.22
C ALA A 76 -11.89 1.60 -0.15
N PRO A 77 -12.92 1.85 -0.97
CA PRO A 77 -13.31 3.21 -1.36
C PRO A 77 -13.81 4.01 -0.15
N PRO A 78 -13.98 5.33 -0.28
CA PRO A 78 -14.55 6.17 0.76
C PRO A 78 -15.83 5.59 1.34
N ASP A 79 -16.04 5.83 2.64
CA ASP A 79 -17.20 5.38 3.40
C ASP A 79 -17.30 3.83 3.56
N THR A 80 -16.20 3.15 3.24
CA THR A 80 -16.03 1.71 3.42
C THR A 80 -14.74 1.46 4.21
N GLY A 81 -14.72 0.49 5.08
CA GLY A 81 -13.53 0.12 5.85
C GLY A 81 -12.96 -1.21 5.44
N ILE A 82 -11.72 -1.48 5.83
CA ILE A 82 -11.11 -2.80 5.70
C ILE A 82 -11.17 -3.51 7.06
N GLU A 83 -11.70 -4.70 7.08
CA GLU A 83 -11.59 -5.62 8.20
C GLU A 83 -10.64 -6.74 7.84
N PHE A 84 -9.84 -7.19 8.79
CA PHE A 84 -8.98 -8.35 8.57
C PHE A 84 -8.79 -9.17 9.84
N GLU A 85 -8.46 -10.44 9.63
CA GLU A 85 -8.08 -11.38 10.66
C GLU A 85 -6.99 -12.31 10.12
N ASN A 86 -5.91 -12.50 10.87
CA ASN A 86 -4.92 -13.50 10.58
C ASN A 86 -5.42 -14.87 11.04
N THR A 87 -5.86 -15.68 10.10
CA THR A 87 -6.40 -17.02 10.36
C THR A 87 -5.34 -18.12 10.33
N SER A 88 -4.07 -17.75 10.13
CA SER A 88 -2.92 -18.67 10.11
C SER A 88 -2.18 -18.71 11.46
N SER A 89 -1.26 -19.65 11.60
CA SER A 89 -0.37 -19.77 12.79
C SER A 89 0.82 -18.83 12.74
N GLU A 90 1.14 -18.30 11.58
CA GLU A 90 2.30 -17.44 11.34
C GLU A 90 1.91 -15.96 11.34
N SER A 91 2.82 -15.09 11.73
CA SER A 91 2.59 -13.66 11.63
C SER A 91 2.61 -13.20 10.17
N VAL A 92 1.82 -12.18 9.85
CA VAL A 92 1.71 -11.58 8.52
C VAL A 92 2.17 -10.13 8.62
N ARG A 93 3.09 -9.70 7.76
CA ARG A 93 3.52 -8.30 7.68
C ARG A 93 2.66 -7.53 6.69
N VAL A 94 2.26 -6.34 7.09
CA VAL A 94 1.34 -5.51 6.31
C VAL A 94 1.80 -4.06 6.21
N LEU A 95 1.49 -3.44 5.07
CA LEU A 95 1.41 -1.99 4.90
C LEU A 95 -0.07 -1.60 4.87
N LEU A 96 -0.41 -0.53 5.59
CA LEU A 96 -1.74 0.05 5.56
C LEU A 96 -1.62 1.53 5.18
N TYR A 97 -2.51 1.97 4.33
CA TYR A 97 -2.61 3.38 3.93
C TYR A 97 -4.02 3.89 4.16
N LYS A 98 -4.12 5.17 4.45
CA LYS A 98 -5.39 5.89 4.43
C LYS A 98 -5.16 7.33 4.02
N GLN A 99 -6.09 7.84 3.25
CA GLN A 99 -6.12 9.26 2.86
C GLN A 99 -7.55 9.74 2.70
N ARG A 100 -7.72 11.04 2.67
CA ARG A 100 -9.00 11.64 2.31
C ARG A 100 -9.13 11.63 0.79
N TYR A 101 -10.18 10.99 0.30
CA TYR A 101 -10.53 10.96 -1.11
C TYR A 101 -10.93 12.36 -1.61
N VAL A 102 -10.42 12.75 -2.76
CA VAL A 102 -10.78 14.00 -3.44
C VAL A 102 -11.62 13.66 -4.68
N PRO A 103 -12.95 13.77 -4.62
CA PRO A 103 -13.81 13.33 -5.72
C PRO A 103 -13.65 14.20 -6.97
N LEU A 104 -13.59 13.57 -8.14
CA LEU A 104 -13.69 14.23 -9.43
C LEU A 104 -15.14 14.17 -9.92
N GLY A 105 -15.87 15.24 -9.68
CA GLY A 105 -17.31 15.30 -10.03
C GLY A 105 -18.14 14.28 -9.25
N ASN A 106 -18.87 13.42 -9.96
CA ASN A 106 -19.71 12.37 -9.38
C ASN A 106 -19.07 10.96 -9.49
N LEU A 107 -17.81 10.88 -9.91
CA LEU A 107 -17.10 9.63 -10.04
C LEU A 107 -16.84 9.01 -8.66
N LYS A 108 -16.85 7.68 -8.58
CA LYS A 108 -16.65 6.94 -7.34
C LYS A 108 -15.79 5.72 -7.60
N PRO A 109 -14.73 5.52 -6.81
CA PRO A 109 -13.94 4.31 -6.89
C PRO A 109 -14.76 3.12 -6.39
N TRP A 110 -14.30 1.92 -6.74
CA TRP A 110 -14.89 0.65 -6.31
C TRP A 110 -13.90 -0.19 -5.53
N ILE A 111 -14.39 -1.23 -4.87
CA ILE A 111 -13.57 -2.18 -4.11
C ILE A 111 -12.64 -2.93 -5.07
N VAL A 112 -11.35 -2.99 -4.73
CA VAL A 112 -10.35 -3.75 -5.49
C VAL A 112 -9.67 -4.76 -4.57
N PHE A 113 -9.62 -6.01 -5.00
CA PHE A 113 -8.75 -7.04 -4.46
C PHE A 113 -7.80 -7.51 -5.56
N GLY A 114 -6.56 -7.78 -5.21
CA GLY A 114 -5.58 -8.27 -6.16
C GLY A 114 -4.40 -8.97 -5.52
N ASP A 115 -3.50 -9.42 -6.39
CA ASP A 115 -2.29 -10.13 -6.01
C ASP A 115 -1.18 -9.76 -7.01
N THR A 116 -0.12 -9.13 -6.51
CA THR A 116 1.03 -8.70 -7.33
C THR A 116 1.67 -9.85 -8.10
N ASN A 117 1.57 -11.08 -7.58
CA ASN A 117 2.11 -12.26 -8.25
C ASN A 117 1.33 -12.66 -9.52
N LYS A 118 0.14 -12.08 -9.71
CA LYS A 118 -0.74 -12.31 -10.87
C LYS A 118 -0.74 -11.14 -11.86
N ILE A 119 -0.07 -10.03 -11.50
CA ILE A 119 0.04 -8.85 -12.36
C ILE A 119 1.31 -8.95 -13.18
N GLU A 120 1.19 -8.78 -14.48
CA GLU A 120 2.35 -8.74 -15.39
C GLU A 120 3.21 -7.49 -15.10
N GLU A 121 4.53 -7.67 -15.13
CA GLU A 121 5.47 -6.54 -15.06
C GLU A 121 5.50 -5.84 -16.42
N ASN A 122 5.28 -4.54 -16.40
CA ASN A 122 5.42 -3.68 -17.56
C ASN A 122 6.73 -2.89 -17.47
N ILE A 123 7.37 -2.67 -18.60
CA ILE A 123 8.52 -1.73 -18.66
C ILE A 123 8.00 -0.33 -18.31
N TYR A 124 8.66 0.31 -17.34
CA TYR A 124 8.30 1.66 -16.93
C TYR A 124 9.00 2.68 -17.82
N ASP A 125 8.22 3.56 -18.46
CA ASP A 125 8.67 4.71 -19.23
C ASP A 125 9.84 4.40 -20.19
N GLU A 126 9.71 3.31 -20.95
CA GLU A 126 10.71 2.82 -21.92
C GLU A 126 12.10 2.47 -21.31
N MET A 127 12.18 2.32 -19.97
CA MET A 127 13.40 1.94 -19.27
C MET A 127 13.53 0.43 -19.15
N ASP A 128 14.38 -0.21 -19.94
CA ASP A 128 14.54 -1.68 -20.00
C ASP A 128 14.90 -2.36 -18.68
N ASN A 129 15.31 -1.60 -17.67
CA ASN A 129 15.76 -2.09 -16.37
C ASN A 129 14.89 -1.62 -15.19
N VAL A 130 13.73 -1.01 -15.47
CA VAL A 130 12.73 -0.59 -14.47
C VAL A 130 11.36 -1.16 -14.84
N PHE A 131 10.74 -1.86 -13.88
CA PHE A 131 9.47 -2.53 -14.10
C PHE A 131 8.41 -2.04 -13.13
N LEU A 132 7.19 -1.88 -13.64
CA LEU A 132 6.02 -1.40 -12.92
C LEU A 132 4.94 -2.49 -12.87
N ARG A 133 4.26 -2.60 -11.72
CA ARG A 133 2.94 -3.22 -11.61
C ARG A 133 1.99 -2.23 -10.98
N ASP A 134 0.96 -1.82 -11.69
CA ASP A 134 -0.14 -1.05 -11.12
C ASP A 134 -1.05 -1.97 -10.31
N LEU A 135 -1.32 -1.59 -9.08
CA LEU A 135 -2.16 -2.35 -8.15
C LEU A 135 -3.61 -1.84 -8.14
N LEU A 136 -3.82 -0.60 -8.50
CA LEU A 136 -5.13 0.00 -8.65
C LEU A 136 -5.40 0.38 -10.10
N PRO A 137 -6.66 0.42 -10.53
CA PRO A 137 -7.02 0.90 -11.86
C PRO A 137 -6.52 2.33 -12.10
N ASN A 138 -6.08 2.59 -13.31
CA ASN A 138 -5.67 3.93 -13.75
C ASN A 138 -6.87 4.72 -14.32
N ASP A 139 -8.00 4.65 -13.61
CA ASP A 139 -9.27 5.29 -13.96
C ASP A 139 -9.46 6.55 -13.12
N LEU A 140 -10.18 7.53 -13.66
CA LEU A 140 -10.39 8.84 -13.02
C LEU A 140 -11.19 8.78 -11.70
N GLU A 141 -11.79 7.65 -11.39
CA GLU A 141 -12.45 7.36 -10.12
C GLU A 141 -11.48 7.23 -8.95
N PHE A 142 -10.21 6.88 -9.23
CA PHE A 142 -9.19 6.68 -8.20
C PHE A 142 -8.29 7.92 -8.12
N ASP A 143 -8.18 8.53 -6.94
CA ASP A 143 -7.20 9.58 -6.66
C ASP A 143 -5.97 9.05 -5.90
N MET A 144 -6.04 7.80 -5.43
CA MET A 144 -4.90 7.04 -4.93
C MET A 144 -4.35 6.16 -6.04
N ASN A 145 -3.06 6.26 -6.34
CA ASN A 145 -2.36 5.28 -7.15
C ASN A 145 -1.46 4.43 -6.24
N MET A 146 -1.50 3.12 -6.46
CA MET A 146 -0.63 2.15 -5.78
C MET A 146 0.05 1.28 -6.81
N HIS A 147 1.37 1.19 -6.73
CA HIS A 147 2.15 0.37 -7.65
C HIS A 147 3.41 -0.18 -6.97
N THR A 148 4.01 -1.18 -7.57
CA THR A 148 5.35 -1.62 -7.24
C THR A 148 6.30 -1.24 -8.37
N LEU A 149 7.45 -0.67 -8.00
CA LEU A 149 8.57 -0.43 -8.91
C LEU A 149 9.70 -1.38 -8.57
N LYS A 150 10.24 -2.03 -9.58
CA LYS A 150 11.39 -2.93 -9.47
C LYS A 150 12.51 -2.40 -10.35
N PHE A 151 13.59 -2.02 -9.71
CA PHE A 151 14.84 -1.65 -10.38
C PHE A 151 15.76 -2.87 -10.45
N MET A 152 16.22 -3.21 -11.64
CA MET A 152 17.29 -4.19 -11.80
C MET A 152 18.63 -3.59 -11.33
N PRO A 153 19.66 -4.39 -11.10
CA PRO A 153 20.99 -3.84 -10.84
C PRO A 153 21.37 -2.80 -11.90
N ASP A 154 21.88 -1.66 -11.45
CA ASP A 154 22.19 -0.47 -12.27
C ASP A 154 20.98 0.23 -12.90
N GLY A 155 19.75 -0.17 -12.54
CA GLY A 155 18.52 0.51 -12.94
C GLY A 155 18.34 1.81 -12.15
N CYS A 156 17.93 2.86 -12.82
CA CYS A 156 17.64 4.16 -12.20
C CYS A 156 16.61 4.95 -13.01
N HIS A 157 15.99 5.94 -12.37
CA HIS A 157 15.35 7.04 -13.07
C HIS A 157 16.43 8.01 -13.56
N PRO A 158 16.54 8.25 -14.87
CA PRO A 158 17.57 9.12 -15.42
C PRO A 158 17.22 10.61 -15.34
N PHE A 159 16.12 10.97 -14.71
CA PHE A 159 15.59 12.33 -14.59
C PHE A 159 15.08 12.59 -13.18
N VAL A 160 14.95 13.88 -12.84
CA VAL A 160 14.32 14.33 -11.61
C VAL A 160 12.82 14.52 -11.87
N GLU A 161 11.99 13.77 -11.16
CA GLU A 161 10.54 13.93 -11.21
C GLU A 161 10.09 15.11 -10.33
N THR A 162 9.19 15.92 -10.88
CA THR A 162 8.50 16.98 -10.13
C THR A 162 7.03 17.01 -10.54
N HIS A 163 6.13 16.84 -9.58
CA HIS A 163 4.68 16.86 -9.80
C HIS A 163 3.96 17.20 -8.49
N VAL A 164 2.64 17.36 -8.54
CA VAL A 164 1.83 17.75 -7.37
C VAL A 164 1.46 16.56 -6.47
N GLN A 165 1.54 15.34 -6.99
CA GLN A 165 1.23 14.13 -6.23
C GLN A 165 2.33 13.88 -5.17
N GLU A 166 1.90 13.51 -3.98
CA GLU A 166 2.80 13.08 -2.91
C GLU A 166 3.10 11.59 -3.04
N HIS A 167 4.33 11.21 -2.73
CA HIS A 167 4.73 9.81 -2.69
C HIS A 167 4.95 9.34 -1.25
N GLY A 168 4.41 8.17 -0.93
CA GLY A 168 4.84 7.35 0.18
C GLY A 168 5.49 6.08 -0.38
N ALA A 169 6.71 5.79 0.02
CA ALA A 169 7.43 4.61 -0.43
C ALA A 169 7.77 3.68 0.73
N TYR A 170 7.99 2.43 0.41
CA TYR A 170 8.55 1.42 1.31
C TYR A 170 9.37 0.41 0.50
N LEU A 171 10.63 0.21 0.85
CA LEU A 171 11.50 -0.73 0.15
C LEU A 171 11.25 -2.15 0.61
N LEU A 172 10.58 -2.94 -0.23
CA LEU A 172 10.32 -4.35 0.02
C LEU A 172 11.60 -5.21 -0.05
N GLY A 173 12.62 -4.75 -0.76
CA GLY A 173 13.90 -5.45 -0.88
C GLY A 173 14.96 -4.66 -1.63
N GLY A 174 16.20 -5.13 -1.54
CA GLY A 174 17.33 -4.48 -2.21
C GLY A 174 17.92 -3.31 -1.44
N GLN A 175 18.71 -2.52 -2.16
CA GLN A 175 19.35 -1.30 -1.67
C GLN A 175 19.63 -0.37 -2.85
N GLY A 176 19.76 0.92 -2.58
CA GLY A 176 20.03 1.91 -3.61
C GLY A 176 20.38 3.28 -3.06
N LEU A 177 20.39 4.23 -3.95
CA LEU A 177 20.52 5.66 -3.62
C LEU A 177 19.27 6.39 -4.07
N TYR A 178 18.72 7.22 -3.22
CA TYR A 178 17.57 8.05 -3.48
C TYR A 178 17.97 9.53 -3.43
N LEU A 179 17.66 10.27 -4.48
CA LEU A 179 17.89 11.72 -4.51
C LEU A 179 16.61 12.43 -4.07
N LEU A 180 16.67 13.10 -2.91
CA LEU A 180 15.58 13.92 -2.39
C LEU A 180 16.05 15.39 -2.36
N GLY A 181 15.50 16.21 -3.23
CA GLY A 181 16.01 17.57 -3.42
C GLY A 181 17.45 17.55 -3.94
N GLU A 182 18.40 18.01 -3.12
CA GLU A 182 19.84 18.01 -3.45
C GLU A 182 20.65 16.95 -2.67
N GLU A 183 19.97 16.13 -1.85
CA GLU A 183 20.64 15.17 -0.97
C GLU A 183 20.48 13.73 -1.49
N TRP A 184 21.61 13.02 -1.56
CA TRP A 184 21.64 11.59 -1.83
C TRP A 184 21.56 10.79 -0.55
N LEU A 185 20.53 9.98 -0.44
CA LEU A 185 20.28 9.10 0.70
C LEU A 185 20.49 7.64 0.29
N SER A 186 21.27 6.90 1.07
CA SER A 186 21.32 5.46 0.92
C SER A 186 20.04 4.87 1.51
N VAL A 187 19.41 3.97 0.75
CA VAL A 187 18.19 3.28 1.16
C VAL A 187 18.37 1.78 1.00
N GLN A 188 17.69 1.03 1.85
CA GLN A 188 17.76 -0.42 1.89
C GLN A 188 16.40 -1.00 2.24
N LYS A 189 16.29 -2.33 2.18
CA LYS A 189 15.06 -3.02 2.60
C LYS A 189 14.58 -2.50 3.96
N GLU A 190 13.28 -2.19 4.04
CA GLU A 190 12.54 -1.69 5.20
C GLU A 190 12.68 -0.18 5.50
N ASP A 191 13.34 0.58 4.60
CA ASP A 191 13.29 2.04 4.63
C ASP A 191 12.01 2.57 4.00
#